data_40dcf339fa953e21f89ec604b2041ba9
#
_entry.id   40dcf339fa953e21f89ec604b2041ba9
#
_cell.length_a   1.000
_cell.length_b   1.000
_cell.length_c   1.000
_cell.angle_alpha   90.00
_cell.angle_beta   90.00
_cell.angle_gamma   90.00
#
_symmetry.space_group_name_H-M   'P 1'
#
loop_
_entity.id
_entity.type
_entity.pdbx_description
1 polymer ?
#
loop_
_entity_poly.entity_id
_entity_poly.type
_entity_poly.pdbx_seq_one_letter_code
_entity_poly.pdbx_strand_id
1 'polypeptide(L)'
;MLTGITPDILHKKLVETLGFFMKSAMKDKAVVGLSGGIDSAVVASVAVDALGPSSVTAILLPSPFSTLHSVSDAVELAENLKIQYYTVPIDGIFHKFHRELTDLFGEEPCRLTTENLQARIRATILMAFSNQTGALLLNTSNKSELSMGYGTLYGDLCGAIMVLGDIYKSDVYELADYLNSLDKRIPDSIITKEPSAELSVGQKDSDSLPPYPVLDPILYLLNEKGMSPQEIINSGADSTIVNKIVKMKDSASFKIAQLPPVIQIGQHPLLPDSKCIKL
;
A
#
# COMPACT_ATOMS: atom_id res chain seq x y z
N MET A 1 -10.70 7.71 14.12
CA MET A 1 -10.73 7.16 12.75
C MET A 1 -11.71 7.92 11.87
N LEU A 2 -11.31 8.23 10.65
CA LEU A 2 -12.15 8.93 9.66
C LEU A 2 -13.32 8.05 9.18
N THR A 3 -13.12 6.75 9.10
CA THR A 3 -14.18 5.79 8.72
C THR A 3 -15.33 5.72 9.74
N GLY A 4 -15.18 6.28 10.94
CA GLY A 4 -16.17 6.18 12.02
C GLY A 4 -16.27 4.77 12.63
N ILE A 5 -15.38 3.86 12.27
CA ILE A 5 -15.30 2.47 12.76
C ILE A 5 -14.12 2.42 13.73
N THR A 6 -14.30 1.81 14.91
CA THR A 6 -13.21 1.64 15.86
C THR A 6 -12.13 0.67 15.35
N PRO A 7 -10.85 0.80 15.76
CA PRO A 7 -9.77 -0.04 15.24
C PRO A 7 -9.99 -1.55 15.46
N ASP A 8 -10.64 -1.95 16.55
CA ASP A 8 -10.98 -3.34 16.84
C ASP A 8 -12.01 -3.91 15.84
N ILE A 9 -13.06 -3.14 15.53
CA ILE A 9 -14.05 -3.53 14.52
C ILE A 9 -13.41 -3.56 13.12
N LEU A 10 -12.57 -2.59 12.80
CA LEU A 10 -11.83 -2.55 11.54
C LEU A 10 -10.94 -3.78 11.38
N HIS A 11 -10.10 -4.07 12.39
CA HIS A 11 -9.25 -5.26 12.41
C HIS A 11 -10.05 -6.53 12.18
N LYS A 12 -11.13 -6.73 12.95
CA LYS A 12 -12.00 -7.90 12.82
C LYS A 12 -12.54 -8.04 11.41
N LYS A 13 -13.07 -6.96 10.83
CA LYS A 13 -13.60 -6.97 9.45
C LYS A 13 -12.53 -7.35 8.43
N LEU A 14 -11.32 -6.80 8.54
CA LEU A 14 -10.22 -7.11 7.63
C LEU A 14 -9.83 -8.58 7.70
N VAL A 15 -9.66 -9.12 8.92
CA VAL A 15 -9.30 -10.52 9.16
C VAL A 15 -10.36 -11.47 8.59
N GLU A 16 -11.63 -11.23 8.92
CA GLU A 16 -12.75 -12.08 8.48
C GLU A 16 -12.91 -12.01 6.94
N THR A 17 -12.85 -10.81 6.35
CA THR A 17 -13.03 -10.64 4.90
C THR A 17 -11.86 -11.23 4.12
N LEU A 18 -10.62 -11.05 4.59
CA LEU A 18 -9.46 -11.67 3.96
C LEU A 18 -9.54 -13.21 4.02
N GLY A 19 -9.88 -13.77 5.18
CA GLY A 19 -10.10 -15.21 5.33
C GLY A 19 -11.18 -15.75 4.41
N PHE A 20 -12.32 -15.03 4.30
CA PHE A 20 -13.40 -15.38 3.37
C PHE A 20 -12.93 -15.34 1.91
N PHE A 21 -12.23 -14.28 1.50
CA PHE A 21 -11.68 -14.15 0.14
C PHE A 21 -10.73 -15.30 -0.21
N MET A 22 -9.79 -15.60 0.67
CA MET A 22 -8.82 -16.68 0.47
C MET A 22 -9.52 -18.04 0.32
N LYS A 23 -10.49 -18.32 1.19
CA LYS A 23 -11.30 -19.54 1.11
C LYS A 23 -12.12 -19.61 -0.19
N SER A 24 -12.73 -18.52 -0.60
CA SER A 24 -13.51 -18.43 -1.85
C SER A 24 -12.63 -18.64 -3.09
N ALA A 25 -11.38 -18.19 -3.04
CA ALA A 25 -10.39 -18.42 -4.07
C ALA A 25 -9.76 -19.83 -4.01
N MET A 26 -10.14 -20.66 -3.05
CA MET A 26 -9.54 -21.98 -2.78
C MET A 26 -8.01 -21.88 -2.59
N LYS A 27 -7.57 -20.87 -1.84
CA LYS A 27 -6.17 -20.59 -1.53
C LYS A 27 -5.96 -20.49 -0.03
N ASP A 28 -4.83 -20.99 0.43
CA ASP A 28 -4.43 -21.07 1.83
C ASP A 28 -3.12 -20.35 2.14
N LYS A 29 -2.44 -19.82 1.11
CA LYS A 29 -1.15 -19.13 1.24
C LYS A 29 -1.19 -17.75 0.65
N ALA A 30 -0.57 -16.80 1.35
CA ALA A 30 -0.40 -15.43 0.91
C ALA A 30 1.08 -15.04 0.85
N VAL A 31 1.42 -14.15 -0.07
CA VAL A 31 2.72 -13.48 -0.13
C VAL A 31 2.52 -11.98 -0.04
N VAL A 32 3.41 -11.30 0.68
CA VAL A 32 3.41 -9.84 0.81
C VAL A 32 4.83 -9.29 0.61
N GLY A 33 4.94 -8.19 -0.10
CA GLY A 33 6.18 -7.42 -0.18
C GLY A 33 6.35 -6.59 1.11
N LEU A 34 7.38 -6.88 1.91
CA LEU A 34 7.70 -6.06 3.08
C LEU A 34 8.72 -4.98 2.70
N SER A 35 8.29 -3.73 2.81
CA SER A 35 9.12 -2.55 2.49
C SER A 35 9.79 -1.93 3.72
N GLY A 36 9.39 -2.31 4.94
CA GLY A 36 9.73 -1.59 6.17
C GLY A 36 8.87 -0.33 6.37
N GLY A 37 7.77 -0.19 5.61
CA GLY A 37 6.76 0.85 5.79
C GLY A 37 5.50 0.32 6.47
N ILE A 38 4.71 1.23 7.05
CA ILE A 38 3.56 0.91 7.91
C ILE A 38 2.47 0.11 7.18
N ASP A 39 2.18 0.42 5.91
CA ASP A 39 1.12 -0.26 5.16
C ASP A 39 1.42 -1.75 5.00
N SER A 40 2.64 -2.09 4.56
CA SER A 40 3.07 -3.47 4.41
C SER A 40 3.11 -4.20 5.76
N ALA A 41 3.44 -3.50 6.85
CA ALA A 41 3.46 -4.05 8.19
C ALA A 41 2.05 -4.40 8.69
N VAL A 42 1.08 -3.50 8.47
CA VAL A 42 -0.31 -3.74 8.83
C VAL A 42 -0.92 -4.86 8.00
N VAL A 43 -0.68 -4.89 6.67
CA VAL A 43 -1.17 -5.98 5.80
C VAL A 43 -0.60 -7.32 6.23
N ALA A 44 0.70 -7.41 6.53
CA ALA A 44 1.31 -8.65 6.99
C ALA A 44 0.72 -9.11 8.33
N SER A 45 0.48 -8.18 9.27
CA SER A 45 -0.12 -8.47 10.56
C SER A 45 -1.56 -8.99 10.42
N VAL A 46 -2.38 -8.32 9.61
CA VAL A 46 -3.76 -8.75 9.30
C VAL A 46 -3.76 -10.13 8.62
N ALA A 47 -2.83 -10.36 7.70
CA ALA A 47 -2.71 -11.65 7.01
C ALA A 47 -2.37 -12.79 7.97
N VAL A 48 -1.47 -12.55 8.93
CA VAL A 48 -1.13 -13.52 9.98
C VAL A 48 -2.32 -13.84 10.87
N ASP A 49 -3.07 -12.80 11.26
CA ASP A 49 -4.28 -12.99 12.08
C ASP A 49 -5.40 -13.73 11.32
N ALA A 50 -5.48 -13.57 10.00
CA ALA A 50 -6.48 -14.23 9.16
C ALA A 50 -6.13 -15.68 8.79
N LEU A 51 -4.84 -15.98 8.55
CA LEU A 51 -4.40 -17.23 7.91
C LEU A 51 -3.46 -18.07 8.78
N GLY A 52 -2.92 -17.48 9.83
CA GLY A 52 -1.82 -18.04 10.62
C GLY A 52 -0.44 -17.79 10.00
N PRO A 53 0.63 -17.75 10.83
CA PRO A 53 1.96 -17.38 10.40
C PRO A 53 2.58 -18.34 9.36
N SER A 54 2.23 -19.62 9.40
CA SER A 54 2.73 -20.62 8.45
C SER A 54 2.18 -20.46 7.01
N SER A 55 1.09 -19.72 6.87
CA SER A 55 0.43 -19.44 5.57
C SER A 55 0.87 -18.12 4.93
N VAL A 56 1.66 -17.31 5.62
CA VAL A 56 2.11 -16.00 5.13
C VAL A 56 3.61 -16.03 4.86
N THR A 57 4.00 -15.57 3.68
CA THR A 57 5.42 -15.40 3.33
C THR A 57 5.69 -13.95 2.97
N ALA A 58 6.77 -13.40 3.50
CA ALA A 58 7.24 -12.06 3.16
C ALA A 58 8.40 -12.11 2.17
N ILE A 59 8.43 -11.15 1.24
CA ILE A 59 9.59 -10.93 0.37
C ILE A 59 10.05 -9.50 0.51
N LEU A 60 11.29 -9.32 0.95
CA LEU A 60 11.98 -8.06 1.04
C LEU A 60 12.75 -7.82 -0.26
N LEU A 61 12.50 -6.69 -0.90
CA LEU A 61 13.01 -6.38 -2.24
C LEU A 61 13.82 -5.06 -2.22
N PRO A 62 14.94 -5.00 -1.47
CA PRO A 62 15.72 -3.79 -1.38
C PRO A 62 16.29 -3.39 -2.74
N SER A 63 16.35 -2.08 -2.98
CA SER A 63 16.99 -1.42 -4.13
C SER A 63 18.21 -0.61 -3.66
N PRO A 64 18.99 -0.02 -4.56
CA PRO A 64 20.07 0.89 -4.19
C PRO A 64 19.63 2.11 -3.38
N PHE A 65 18.32 2.41 -3.40
CA PHE A 65 17.71 3.55 -2.71
C PHE A 65 17.06 3.18 -1.38
N SER A 66 16.93 1.88 -1.09
CA SER A 66 16.36 1.40 0.18
C SER A 66 17.32 1.67 1.33
N THR A 67 16.81 2.20 2.44
CA THR A 67 17.63 2.43 3.62
C THR A 67 17.90 1.12 4.37
N LEU A 68 19.06 1.02 5.02
CA LEU A 68 19.36 -0.14 5.87
C LEU A 68 18.33 -0.30 7.00
N HIS A 69 17.83 0.82 7.54
CA HIS A 69 16.79 0.80 8.56
C HIS A 69 15.50 0.17 8.06
N SER A 70 15.05 0.48 6.84
CA SER A 70 13.84 -0.13 6.29
C SER A 70 13.98 -1.64 6.12
N VAL A 71 15.17 -2.10 5.73
CA VAL A 71 15.43 -3.55 5.61
C VAL A 71 15.46 -4.22 6.98
N SER A 72 16.14 -3.62 7.97
CA SER A 72 16.16 -4.17 9.34
C SER A 72 14.77 -4.19 9.98
N ASP A 73 13.99 -3.12 9.80
CA ASP A 73 12.62 -3.04 10.32
C ASP A 73 11.70 -4.11 9.69
N ALA A 74 11.85 -4.37 8.39
CA ALA A 74 11.10 -5.41 7.70
C ALA A 74 11.49 -6.82 8.18
N VAL A 75 12.77 -7.06 8.47
CA VAL A 75 13.25 -8.33 9.05
C VAL A 75 12.69 -8.50 10.46
N GLU A 76 12.84 -7.49 11.33
CA GLU A 76 12.33 -7.53 12.69
C GLU A 76 10.82 -7.81 12.73
N LEU A 77 10.05 -7.13 11.85
CA LEU A 77 8.62 -7.39 11.71
C LEU A 77 8.33 -8.85 11.33
N ALA A 78 9.05 -9.40 10.34
CA ALA A 78 8.84 -10.78 9.90
C ALA A 78 9.15 -11.79 11.02
N GLU A 79 10.19 -11.53 11.81
CA GLU A 79 10.57 -12.34 12.98
C GLU A 79 9.52 -12.24 14.09
N ASN A 80 9.04 -11.04 14.42
CA ASN A 80 7.98 -10.81 15.40
C ASN A 80 6.69 -11.54 15.00
N LEU A 81 6.32 -11.50 13.72
CA LEU A 81 5.16 -12.20 13.15
C LEU A 81 5.39 -13.71 12.99
N LYS A 82 6.62 -14.21 13.19
CA LYS A 82 7.02 -15.60 13.00
C LYS A 82 6.70 -16.15 11.61
N ILE A 83 6.78 -15.30 10.58
CA ILE A 83 6.54 -15.69 9.19
C ILE A 83 7.83 -16.01 8.46
N GLN A 84 7.74 -16.88 7.45
CA GLN A 84 8.85 -17.11 6.53
C GLN A 84 9.14 -15.85 5.72
N TYR A 85 10.41 -15.49 5.58
CA TYR A 85 10.79 -14.37 4.71
C TYR A 85 12.02 -14.67 3.85
N TYR A 86 12.11 -13.94 2.74
CA TYR A 86 13.25 -13.97 1.82
C TYR A 86 13.68 -12.54 1.49
N THR A 87 14.98 -12.33 1.36
CA THR A 87 15.52 -11.05 0.87
C THR A 87 16.06 -11.25 -0.54
N VAL A 88 15.48 -10.53 -1.49
CA VAL A 88 15.85 -10.59 -2.92
C VAL A 88 16.19 -9.18 -3.40
N PRO A 89 17.47 -8.75 -3.36
CA PRO A 89 17.87 -7.45 -3.87
C PRO A 89 17.53 -7.31 -5.35
N ILE A 90 16.96 -6.16 -5.73
CA ILE A 90 16.59 -5.91 -7.14
C ILE A 90 17.71 -5.24 -7.96
N ASP A 91 18.81 -4.93 -7.33
CA ASP A 91 19.92 -4.11 -7.85
C ASP A 91 20.42 -4.60 -9.23
N GLY A 92 20.80 -5.87 -9.32
CA GLY A 92 21.31 -6.45 -10.58
C GLY A 92 20.29 -6.40 -11.73
N ILE A 93 19.01 -6.65 -11.43
CA ILE A 93 17.93 -6.60 -12.42
C ILE A 93 17.68 -5.14 -12.82
N PHE A 94 17.63 -4.24 -11.85
CA PHE A 94 17.42 -2.81 -12.05
C PHE A 94 18.49 -2.23 -12.98
N HIS A 95 19.78 -2.45 -12.69
CA HIS A 95 20.86 -1.94 -13.52
C HIS A 95 20.85 -2.51 -14.94
N LYS A 96 20.46 -3.78 -15.11
CA LYS A 96 20.34 -4.37 -16.44
C LYS A 96 19.24 -3.68 -17.25
N PHE A 97 18.04 -3.52 -16.68
CA PHE A 97 16.96 -2.80 -17.34
C PHE A 97 17.32 -1.34 -17.62
N HIS A 98 17.93 -0.66 -16.63
CA HIS A 98 18.29 0.75 -16.77
C HIS A 98 19.23 0.96 -17.97
N ARG A 99 20.24 0.11 -18.11
CA ARG A 99 21.16 0.16 -19.26
C ARG A 99 20.45 -0.06 -20.59
N GLU A 100 19.61 -1.08 -20.71
CA GLU A 100 18.86 -1.35 -21.94
C GLU A 100 17.93 -0.19 -22.33
N LEU A 101 17.36 0.50 -21.33
CA LEU A 101 16.52 1.68 -21.56
C LEU A 101 17.37 2.90 -21.96
N THR A 102 18.56 3.09 -21.38
CA THR A 102 19.51 4.12 -21.79
C THR A 102 19.92 3.94 -23.24
N ASP A 103 20.23 2.71 -23.65
CA ASP A 103 20.57 2.38 -25.03
C ASP A 103 19.37 2.62 -25.97
N LEU A 104 18.15 2.28 -25.54
CA LEU A 104 16.93 2.49 -26.33
C LEU A 104 16.59 3.97 -26.53
N PHE A 105 16.76 4.79 -25.49
CA PHE A 105 16.39 6.21 -25.53
C PHE A 105 17.52 7.10 -26.09
N GLY A 106 18.76 6.60 -26.09
CA GLY A 106 19.94 7.40 -26.40
C GLY A 106 20.33 8.41 -25.32
N GLU A 107 19.66 8.35 -24.16
CA GLU A 107 19.90 9.19 -22.98
C GLU A 107 19.44 8.47 -21.70
N GLU A 108 19.86 8.97 -20.54
CA GLU A 108 19.45 8.43 -19.24
C GLU A 108 17.92 8.50 -19.04
N PRO A 109 17.28 7.41 -18.57
CA PRO A 109 15.85 7.42 -18.25
C PRO A 109 15.50 8.51 -17.23
N CYS A 110 14.41 9.23 -17.46
CA CYS A 110 13.96 10.25 -16.52
C CYS A 110 13.58 9.63 -15.16
N ARG A 111 13.54 10.48 -14.11
CA ARG A 111 13.24 10.07 -12.74
C ARG A 111 11.98 9.20 -12.63
N LEU A 112 10.88 9.60 -13.28
CA LEU A 112 9.62 8.84 -13.25
C LEU A 112 9.77 7.44 -13.84
N THR A 113 10.51 7.30 -14.94
CA THR A 113 10.80 6.01 -15.57
C THR A 113 11.58 5.11 -14.60
N THR A 114 12.62 5.66 -13.97
CA THR A 114 13.51 4.96 -13.03
C THR A 114 12.77 4.50 -11.77
N GLU A 115 11.92 5.35 -11.20
CA GLU A 115 11.09 5.02 -10.03
C GLU A 115 10.08 3.92 -10.36
N ASN A 116 9.31 4.08 -11.44
CA ASN A 116 8.31 3.10 -11.86
C ASN A 116 8.92 1.75 -12.27
N LEU A 117 10.13 1.75 -12.82
CA LEU A 117 10.84 0.53 -13.15
C LEU A 117 11.07 -0.33 -11.91
N GLN A 118 11.51 0.27 -10.80
CA GLN A 118 11.74 -0.47 -9.55
C GLN A 118 10.45 -1.11 -9.02
N ALA A 119 9.33 -0.37 -9.01
CA ALA A 119 8.04 -0.91 -8.59
C ALA A 119 7.62 -2.12 -9.45
N ARG A 120 7.81 -2.06 -10.78
CA ARG A 120 7.50 -3.16 -11.70
C ARG A 120 8.43 -4.37 -11.54
N ILE A 121 9.71 -4.16 -11.30
CA ILE A 121 10.64 -5.27 -11.00
C ILE A 121 10.19 -6.00 -9.73
N ARG A 122 9.87 -5.26 -8.66
CA ARG A 122 9.34 -5.85 -7.42
C ARG A 122 8.08 -6.66 -7.66
N ALA A 123 7.12 -6.09 -8.39
CA ALA A 123 5.88 -6.78 -8.75
C ALA A 123 6.13 -8.07 -9.53
N THR A 124 7.05 -8.05 -10.49
CA THR A 124 7.42 -9.23 -11.29
C THR A 124 7.96 -10.35 -10.40
N ILE A 125 8.85 -10.05 -9.46
CA ILE A 125 9.40 -11.03 -8.53
C ILE A 125 8.32 -11.60 -7.61
N LEU A 126 7.47 -10.74 -7.03
CA LEU A 126 6.36 -11.15 -6.17
C LEU A 126 5.38 -12.05 -6.91
N MET A 127 5.03 -11.71 -8.16
CA MET A 127 4.14 -12.52 -8.99
C MET A 127 4.78 -13.84 -9.45
N ALA A 128 6.08 -13.85 -9.71
CA ALA A 128 6.81 -15.10 -10.01
C ALA A 128 6.77 -16.04 -8.79
N PHE A 129 6.97 -15.51 -7.57
CA PHE A 129 6.84 -16.30 -6.35
C PHE A 129 5.40 -16.80 -6.15
N SER A 130 4.40 -15.93 -6.35
CA SER A 130 2.98 -16.29 -6.31
C SER A 130 2.68 -17.45 -7.25
N ASN A 131 3.12 -17.37 -8.49
CA ASN A 131 2.91 -18.44 -9.49
C ASN A 131 3.59 -19.76 -9.11
N GLN A 132 4.82 -19.70 -8.61
CA GLN A 132 5.60 -20.88 -8.24
C GLN A 132 5.01 -21.62 -7.02
N THR A 133 4.47 -20.86 -6.04
CA THR A 133 4.01 -21.43 -4.77
C THR A 133 2.50 -21.58 -4.68
N GLY A 134 1.74 -20.97 -5.58
CA GLY A 134 0.30 -20.85 -5.53
C GLY A 134 -0.23 -19.87 -4.49
N ALA A 135 0.65 -19.13 -3.78
CA ALA A 135 0.27 -18.09 -2.82
C ALA A 135 -0.35 -16.89 -3.54
N LEU A 136 -1.35 -16.23 -2.94
CA LEU A 136 -1.89 -14.98 -3.47
C LEU A 136 -1.07 -13.78 -3.01
N LEU A 137 -0.75 -12.89 -3.94
CA LEU A 137 -0.10 -11.61 -3.63
C LEU A 137 -1.11 -10.65 -3.00
N LEU A 138 -0.84 -10.22 -1.76
CA LEU A 138 -1.61 -9.18 -1.08
C LEU A 138 -1.05 -7.81 -1.44
N ASN A 139 -1.93 -6.92 -1.89
CA ASN A 139 -1.58 -5.53 -2.16
C ASN A 139 -1.63 -4.70 -0.87
N THR A 140 -0.72 -3.76 -0.73
CA THR A 140 -0.52 -2.96 0.48
C THR A 140 -0.90 -1.48 0.33
N SER A 141 -1.39 -1.05 -0.84
CA SER A 141 -1.80 0.34 -1.06
C SER A 141 -3.05 0.69 -0.25
N ASN A 142 -3.11 1.91 0.26
CA ASN A 142 -4.22 2.44 1.04
C ASN A 142 -5.10 3.41 0.23
N LYS A 143 -6.28 3.78 0.77
CA LYS A 143 -7.27 4.64 0.09
C LYS A 143 -6.73 6.03 -0.24
N SER A 144 -5.89 6.59 0.61
CA SER A 144 -5.29 7.92 0.39
C SER A 144 -4.39 7.92 -0.84
N GLU A 145 -3.46 6.95 -0.92
CA GLU A 145 -2.58 6.76 -2.06
C GLU A 145 -3.36 6.50 -3.35
N LEU A 146 -4.34 5.59 -3.30
CA LEU A 146 -5.18 5.26 -4.45
C LEU A 146 -5.97 6.47 -4.95
N SER A 147 -6.54 7.27 -4.04
CA SER A 147 -7.29 8.48 -4.38
C SER A 147 -6.43 9.50 -5.14
N MET A 148 -5.14 9.58 -4.78
CA MET A 148 -4.19 10.50 -5.38
C MET A 148 -3.48 9.92 -6.60
N GLY A 149 -3.72 8.64 -6.94
CA GLY A 149 -2.98 7.92 -7.98
C GLY A 149 -1.50 7.74 -7.66
N TYR A 150 -1.15 7.80 -6.37
CA TYR A 150 0.20 7.60 -5.87
C TYR A 150 0.50 6.11 -5.83
N GLY A 151 0.94 5.58 -6.95
CA GLY A 151 1.26 4.17 -7.16
C GLY A 151 1.47 3.90 -8.66
N THR A 152 2.19 2.83 -8.95
CA THR A 152 2.62 2.42 -10.28
C THR A 152 1.76 1.28 -10.80
N LEU A 153 1.07 1.50 -11.93
CA LEU A 153 0.36 0.43 -12.64
C LEU A 153 1.35 -0.69 -13.03
N TYR A 154 0.91 -1.93 -12.80
CA TYR A 154 1.72 -3.14 -13.03
C TYR A 154 2.97 -3.21 -12.14
N GLY A 155 3.03 -2.35 -11.12
CA GLY A 155 4.02 -2.31 -10.06
C GLY A 155 3.37 -2.56 -8.71
N ASP A 156 3.52 -1.62 -7.79
CA ASP A 156 2.96 -1.67 -6.43
C ASP A 156 1.41 -1.66 -6.37
N LEU A 157 0.73 -1.31 -7.47
CA LEU A 157 -0.74 -1.43 -7.58
C LEU A 157 -1.22 -2.84 -7.96
N CYS A 158 -0.34 -3.83 -8.14
CA CYS A 158 -0.74 -5.20 -8.47
C CYS A 158 -1.08 -6.04 -7.23
N GLY A 159 -1.75 -7.17 -7.44
CA GLY A 159 -2.09 -8.12 -6.39
C GLY A 159 -3.41 -8.83 -6.65
N ALA A 160 -3.75 -9.78 -5.78
CA ALA A 160 -5.03 -10.49 -5.86
C ALA A 160 -6.16 -9.73 -5.15
N ILE A 161 -5.82 -8.99 -4.09
CA ILE A 161 -6.75 -8.19 -3.29
C ILE A 161 -6.00 -7.04 -2.62
N MET A 162 -6.63 -5.89 -2.52
CA MET A 162 -6.14 -4.71 -1.80
C MET A 162 -6.71 -4.72 -0.38
N VAL A 163 -5.87 -5.07 0.60
CA VAL A 163 -6.31 -5.23 1.99
C VAL A 163 -6.67 -3.88 2.61
N LEU A 164 -5.88 -2.84 2.35
CA LEU A 164 -6.07 -1.48 2.88
C LEU A 164 -6.71 -0.52 1.87
N GLY A 165 -7.15 -1.00 0.70
CA GLY A 165 -7.58 -0.14 -0.41
C GLY A 165 -8.80 0.75 -0.13
N ASP A 166 -9.56 0.48 0.94
CA ASP A 166 -10.68 1.32 1.41
C ASP A 166 -10.43 1.97 2.78
N ILE A 167 -9.16 2.07 3.20
CA ILE A 167 -8.75 2.62 4.49
C ILE A 167 -7.79 3.80 4.25
N TYR A 168 -8.11 4.97 4.87
CA TYR A 168 -7.25 6.15 4.81
C TYR A 168 -5.95 5.94 5.59
N LYS A 169 -4.87 6.59 5.16
CA LYS A 169 -3.55 6.48 5.81
C LYS A 169 -3.58 6.79 7.30
N SER A 170 -4.34 7.80 7.70
CA SER A 170 -4.52 8.14 9.12
C SER A 170 -5.14 6.98 9.92
N ASP A 171 -6.12 6.28 9.34
CA ASP A 171 -6.74 5.12 9.97
C ASP A 171 -5.81 3.89 9.98
N VAL A 172 -4.86 3.79 9.03
CA VAL A 172 -3.82 2.74 9.04
C VAL A 172 -2.89 2.92 10.26
N TYR A 173 -2.53 4.14 10.62
CA TYR A 173 -1.75 4.40 11.83
C TYR A 173 -2.50 4.00 13.10
N GLU A 174 -3.78 4.40 13.22
CA GLU A 174 -4.61 4.00 14.37
C GLU A 174 -4.76 2.46 14.46
N LEU A 175 -4.86 1.77 13.32
CA LEU A 175 -4.90 0.32 13.27
C LEU A 175 -3.56 -0.31 13.69
N ALA A 176 -2.43 0.26 13.29
CA ALA A 176 -1.11 -0.21 13.71
C ALA A 176 -0.91 -0.09 15.22
N ASP A 177 -1.31 1.04 15.82
CA ASP A 177 -1.29 1.24 17.27
C ASP A 177 -2.17 0.24 17.99
N TYR A 178 -3.36 -0.03 17.45
CA TYR A 178 -4.27 -1.05 17.99
C TYR A 178 -3.64 -2.46 17.95
N LEU A 179 -3.07 -2.86 16.81
CA LEU A 179 -2.40 -4.15 16.66
C LEU A 179 -1.27 -4.31 17.70
N ASN A 180 -0.47 -3.26 17.92
CA ASN A 180 0.58 -3.28 18.92
C ASN A 180 0.06 -3.24 20.37
N SER A 181 -1.17 -2.80 20.60
CA SER A 181 -1.82 -2.89 21.92
C SER A 181 -2.25 -4.32 22.26
N LEU A 182 -2.50 -5.17 21.26
CA LEU A 182 -2.84 -6.58 21.45
C LEU A 182 -1.58 -7.42 21.67
N ASP A 183 -0.59 -7.21 20.79
CA ASP A 183 0.69 -7.90 20.83
C ASP A 183 1.72 -7.02 20.09
N LYS A 184 2.80 -6.62 20.77
CA LYS A 184 3.81 -5.71 20.20
C LYS A 184 4.60 -6.40 19.08
N ARG A 185 4.07 -6.34 17.86
CA ARG A 185 4.62 -7.00 16.67
C ARG A 185 5.23 -6.05 15.65
N ILE A 186 4.67 -4.85 15.49
CA ILE A 186 5.18 -3.84 14.56
C ILE A 186 6.25 -3.00 15.26
N PRO A 187 7.50 -2.95 14.76
CA PRO A 187 8.56 -2.11 15.32
C PRO A 187 8.13 -0.64 15.44
N ASP A 188 8.48 0.01 16.54
CA ASP A 188 8.14 1.43 16.78
C ASP A 188 8.75 2.34 15.69
N SER A 189 9.91 1.96 15.14
CA SER A 189 10.55 2.66 14.03
C SER A 189 9.67 2.72 12.77
N ILE A 190 8.91 1.67 12.47
CA ILE A 190 7.97 1.63 11.34
C ILE A 190 6.82 2.64 11.56
N ILE A 191 6.31 2.75 12.79
CA ILE A 191 5.18 3.63 13.12
C ILE A 191 5.61 5.10 13.11
N THR A 192 6.82 5.39 13.62
CA THR A 192 7.32 6.77 13.76
C THR A 192 8.01 7.31 12.51
N LYS A 193 8.40 6.43 11.59
CA LYS A 193 9.08 6.79 10.34
C LYS A 193 8.17 7.64 9.44
N GLU A 194 8.74 8.68 8.85
CA GLU A 194 8.04 9.46 7.83
C GLU A 194 7.76 8.60 6.58
N PRO A 195 6.52 8.63 6.05
CA PRO A 195 6.15 7.83 4.88
C PRO A 195 7.01 8.15 3.66
N SER A 196 7.48 7.09 3.00
CA SER A 196 8.30 7.19 1.79
C SER A 196 8.18 5.91 0.95
N ALA A 197 8.15 6.06 -0.36
CA ALA A 197 8.24 4.94 -1.30
C ALA A 197 9.69 4.44 -1.50
N GLU A 198 10.71 5.17 -1.05
CA GLU A 198 12.15 4.85 -1.18
C GLU A 198 12.58 4.44 -2.61
N LEU A 199 12.08 5.13 -3.62
CA LEU A 199 12.39 4.91 -5.04
C LEU A 199 13.51 5.83 -5.54
N SER A 200 13.87 6.85 -4.77
CA SER A 200 14.98 7.77 -5.02
C SER A 200 15.59 8.25 -3.71
N VAL A 201 16.80 8.82 -3.79
CA VAL A 201 17.57 9.27 -2.61
C VAL A 201 16.78 10.33 -1.82
N GLY A 202 16.53 10.05 -0.54
CA GLY A 202 15.88 11.00 0.38
C GLY A 202 14.41 11.30 0.07
N GLN A 203 13.76 10.50 -0.77
CA GLN A 203 12.35 10.67 -1.14
C GLN A 203 11.44 10.60 0.07
N LYS A 204 10.42 11.47 0.10
CA LYS A 204 9.32 11.47 1.07
C LYS A 204 7.99 11.60 0.31
N ASP A 205 6.93 11.03 0.86
CA ASP A 205 5.59 11.20 0.29
C ASP A 205 5.17 12.67 0.27
N SER A 206 5.61 13.44 1.28
CA SER A 206 5.38 14.89 1.39
C SER A 206 6.01 15.72 0.25
N ASP A 207 6.94 15.16 -0.54
CA ASP A 207 7.48 15.83 -1.73
C ASP A 207 6.42 15.95 -2.85
N SER A 208 5.45 15.05 -2.86
CA SER A 208 4.41 14.96 -3.90
C SER A 208 3.01 15.20 -3.36
N LEU A 209 2.70 14.67 -2.17
CA LEU A 209 1.39 14.72 -1.54
C LEU A 209 1.34 15.80 -0.46
N PRO A 210 0.16 16.38 -0.18
CA PRO A 210 -0.06 17.07 1.10
C PRO A 210 0.16 16.10 2.28
N PRO A 211 0.57 16.59 3.46
CA PRO A 211 0.68 15.74 4.66
C PRO A 211 -0.65 15.00 4.93
N TYR A 212 -0.59 13.71 5.25
CA TYR A 212 -1.78 12.87 5.43
C TYR A 212 -2.81 13.42 6.43
N PRO A 213 -2.40 14.07 7.55
CA PRO A 213 -3.36 14.71 8.46
C PRO A 213 -4.17 15.86 7.82
N VAL A 214 -3.71 16.41 6.69
CA VAL A 214 -4.43 17.44 5.92
C VAL A 214 -5.15 16.80 4.73
N LEU A 215 -4.50 15.83 4.06
CA LEU A 215 -5.01 15.14 2.89
C LEU A 215 -6.26 14.33 3.19
N ASP A 216 -6.20 13.48 4.20
CA ASP A 216 -7.24 12.49 4.48
C ASP A 216 -8.59 13.10 4.86
N PRO A 217 -8.67 14.16 5.71
CA PRO A 217 -9.94 14.85 5.96
C PRO A 217 -10.58 15.42 4.68
N ILE A 218 -9.78 16.00 3.79
CA ILE A 218 -10.29 16.55 2.53
C ILE A 218 -10.78 15.42 1.61
N LEU A 219 -10.02 14.32 1.48
CA LEU A 219 -10.45 13.15 0.73
C LEU A 219 -11.73 12.54 1.29
N TYR A 220 -11.87 12.48 2.61
CA TYR A 220 -13.08 12.01 3.27
C TYR A 220 -14.30 12.88 2.92
N LEU A 221 -14.16 14.21 2.96
CA LEU A 221 -15.25 15.13 2.57
C LEU A 221 -15.64 14.96 1.10
N LEU A 222 -14.65 14.78 0.21
CA LEU A 222 -14.89 14.56 -1.22
C LEU A 222 -15.53 13.18 -1.49
N ASN A 223 -14.98 12.11 -0.92
CA ASN A 223 -15.34 10.74 -1.27
C ASN A 223 -16.56 10.23 -0.49
N GLU A 224 -16.62 10.47 0.84
CA GLU A 224 -17.64 9.91 1.72
C GLU A 224 -18.83 10.86 1.91
N LYS A 225 -18.58 12.17 1.91
CA LYS A 225 -19.63 13.18 2.10
C LYS A 225 -20.14 13.76 0.79
N GLY A 226 -19.46 13.50 -0.33
CA GLY A 226 -19.84 14.01 -1.64
C GLY A 226 -19.81 15.54 -1.74
N MET A 227 -19.05 16.21 -0.85
CA MET A 227 -18.93 17.66 -0.87
C MET A 227 -18.17 18.12 -2.12
N SER A 228 -18.64 19.20 -2.72
CA SER A 228 -17.91 19.85 -3.81
C SER A 228 -16.62 20.54 -3.29
N PRO A 229 -15.61 20.72 -4.14
CA PRO A 229 -14.39 21.45 -3.77
C PRO A 229 -14.69 22.84 -3.18
N GLN A 230 -15.69 23.54 -3.72
CA GLN A 230 -16.06 24.87 -3.26
C GLN A 230 -16.68 24.85 -1.85
N GLU A 231 -17.51 23.86 -1.52
CA GLU A 231 -18.05 23.70 -0.17
C GLU A 231 -16.96 23.43 0.85
N ILE A 232 -15.94 22.63 0.48
CA ILE A 232 -14.79 22.33 1.35
C ILE A 232 -13.95 23.59 1.57
N ILE A 233 -13.69 24.38 0.54
CA ILE A 233 -12.99 25.68 0.67
C ILE A 233 -13.80 26.64 1.55
N ASN A 234 -15.11 26.73 1.36
CA ASN A 234 -15.98 27.59 2.14
C ASN A 234 -16.06 27.17 3.62
N SER A 235 -15.78 25.90 3.93
CA SER A 235 -15.68 25.40 5.31
C SER A 235 -14.35 25.74 6.01
N GLY A 236 -13.42 26.39 5.30
CA GLY A 236 -12.15 26.88 5.85
C GLY A 236 -10.90 26.13 5.41
N ALA A 237 -11.02 25.17 4.49
CA ALA A 237 -9.85 24.47 3.93
C ALA A 237 -9.06 25.37 2.96
N ASP A 238 -7.74 25.19 2.91
CA ASP A 238 -6.88 25.92 1.99
C ASP A 238 -7.22 25.61 0.52
N SER A 239 -7.57 26.63 -0.25
CA SER A 239 -8.00 26.48 -1.63
C SER A 239 -6.92 25.90 -2.54
N THR A 240 -5.66 26.19 -2.29
CA THR A 240 -4.53 25.67 -3.09
C THR A 240 -4.40 24.16 -2.87
N ILE A 241 -4.50 23.71 -1.62
CA ILE A 241 -4.43 22.29 -1.26
C ILE A 241 -5.63 21.54 -1.85
N VAL A 242 -6.86 22.05 -1.67
CA VAL A 242 -8.07 21.41 -2.19
C VAL A 242 -7.99 21.26 -3.71
N ASN A 243 -7.61 22.32 -4.42
CA ASN A 243 -7.49 22.28 -5.89
C ASN A 243 -6.39 21.31 -6.36
N LYS A 244 -5.25 21.22 -5.63
CA LYS A 244 -4.20 20.25 -5.91
C LYS A 244 -4.73 18.83 -5.77
N ILE A 245 -5.45 18.52 -4.69
CA ILE A 245 -6.04 17.21 -4.41
C ILE A 245 -7.02 16.82 -5.52
N VAL A 246 -7.94 17.69 -5.87
CA VAL A 246 -8.93 17.44 -6.94
C VAL A 246 -8.25 17.14 -8.26
N LYS A 247 -7.29 17.97 -8.68
CA LYS A 247 -6.54 17.74 -9.91
C LYS A 247 -5.82 16.41 -9.95
N MET A 248 -5.17 16.02 -8.84
CA MET A 248 -4.49 14.73 -8.75
C MET A 248 -5.48 13.57 -8.79
N LYS A 249 -6.58 13.66 -8.05
CA LYS A 249 -7.66 12.67 -8.03
C LYS A 249 -8.24 12.43 -9.43
N ASP A 250 -8.54 13.50 -10.16
CA ASP A 250 -9.08 13.39 -11.53
C ASP A 250 -8.08 12.71 -12.47
N SER A 251 -6.80 13.05 -12.36
CA SER A 251 -5.74 12.43 -13.15
C SER A 251 -5.48 10.97 -12.81
N ALA A 252 -5.91 10.51 -11.62
CA ALA A 252 -5.75 9.12 -11.15
C ALA A 252 -6.84 8.17 -11.67
N SER A 253 -7.94 8.69 -12.20
CA SER A 253 -9.15 7.92 -12.55
C SER A 253 -8.87 6.70 -13.44
N PHE A 254 -7.98 6.82 -14.42
CA PHE A 254 -7.60 5.72 -15.31
C PHE A 254 -6.84 4.59 -14.59
N LYS A 255 -6.13 4.90 -13.49
CA LYS A 255 -5.46 3.89 -12.65
C LYS A 255 -6.48 3.12 -11.83
N ILE A 256 -7.46 3.81 -11.25
CA ILE A 256 -8.52 3.20 -10.42
C ILE A 256 -9.25 2.10 -11.18
N ALA A 257 -9.54 2.29 -12.46
CA ALA A 257 -10.21 1.29 -13.30
C ALA A 257 -9.44 -0.04 -13.42
N GLN A 258 -8.13 -0.03 -13.19
CA GLN A 258 -7.23 -1.19 -13.35
C GLN A 258 -6.83 -1.85 -12.02
N LEU A 259 -7.31 -1.33 -10.88
CA LEU A 259 -6.96 -1.87 -9.57
C LEU A 259 -7.56 -3.27 -9.32
N PRO A 260 -6.88 -4.10 -8.51
CA PRO A 260 -7.44 -5.35 -7.98
C PRO A 260 -8.69 -5.11 -7.13
N PRO A 261 -9.46 -6.15 -6.80
CA PRO A 261 -10.54 -6.06 -5.82
C PRO A 261 -10.06 -5.51 -4.47
N VAL A 262 -10.95 -4.79 -3.77
CA VAL A 262 -10.68 -4.17 -2.47
C VAL A 262 -11.56 -4.79 -1.37
N ILE A 263 -11.03 -4.92 -0.16
CA ILE A 263 -11.84 -5.18 1.03
C ILE A 263 -12.62 -3.89 1.34
N GLN A 264 -13.94 -3.92 1.19
CA GLN A 264 -14.77 -2.76 1.44
C GLN A 264 -15.03 -2.57 2.94
N ILE A 265 -14.72 -1.41 3.44
CA ILE A 265 -14.92 -0.99 4.83
C ILE A 265 -15.95 0.11 4.92
N GLY A 266 -15.81 1.16 4.12
CA GLY A 266 -16.70 2.31 4.07
C GLY A 266 -17.93 2.10 3.18
N GLN A 267 -18.80 3.12 3.13
CA GLN A 267 -19.99 3.11 2.28
C GLN A 267 -19.69 3.52 0.83
N HIS A 268 -18.61 4.27 0.63
CA HIS A 268 -18.22 4.85 -0.65
C HIS A 268 -16.80 4.42 -1.06
N PRO A 269 -16.62 3.15 -1.47
CA PRO A 269 -15.33 2.68 -1.95
C PRO A 269 -14.96 3.38 -3.27
N LEU A 270 -13.66 3.45 -3.57
CA LEU A 270 -13.16 4.02 -4.84
C LEU A 270 -13.50 3.14 -6.06
N LEU A 271 -13.75 1.87 -5.83
CA LEU A 271 -14.01 0.87 -6.87
C LEU A 271 -15.51 0.57 -6.99
N PRO A 272 -15.97 0.12 -8.18
CA PRO A 272 -17.35 -0.32 -8.35
C PRO A 272 -17.63 -1.57 -7.50
N ASP A 273 -18.91 -1.77 -7.15
CA ASP A 273 -19.36 -2.89 -6.30
C ASP A 273 -18.86 -4.27 -6.78
N SER A 274 -18.71 -4.47 -8.09
CA SER A 274 -18.19 -5.72 -8.67
C SER A 274 -16.73 -6.03 -8.29
N LYS A 275 -16.00 -5.04 -7.79
CA LYS A 275 -14.61 -5.15 -7.29
C LYS A 275 -14.51 -4.98 -5.77
N CYS A 276 -15.63 -4.94 -5.06
CA CYS A 276 -15.67 -4.77 -3.60
C CYS A 276 -16.00 -6.11 -2.93
N ILE A 277 -15.11 -6.58 -2.07
CA ILE A 277 -15.31 -7.78 -1.26
C ILE A 277 -15.93 -7.36 0.07
N LYS A 278 -17.11 -7.89 0.36
CA LYS A 278 -17.91 -7.61 1.57
C LYS A 278 -18.18 -8.92 2.30
N LEU A 279 -18.31 -8.85 3.63
CA LEU A 279 -18.94 -9.88 4.45
C LEU A 279 -20.40 -9.53 4.72
#